data_c2c129447fe17c783a61ae5ac7746015
#
_entry.id   c2c129447fe17c783a61ae5ac7746015
#
_cell.length_a   1.000
_cell.length_b   1.000
_cell.length_c   1.000
_cell.angle_alpha   90.00
_cell.angle_beta   90.00
_cell.angle_gamma   90.00
#
_symmetry.space_group_name_H-M   'P 1'
#
loop_
_entity.id
_entity.type
_entity.pdbx_description
1 polymer ?
#
loop_
_entity_poly.entity_id
_entity_poly.type
_entity_poly.pdbx_seq_one_letter_code
_entity_poly.pdbx_strand_id
1 'polypeptide(L)'
;MVPSNLTIQQFDGTAWIGVVPFHMEGVMRRPLPDLPWVSAFPELNVRTYVERDGKAGVWFFSLDASNSLAVWAARRFFHLPYFHASMQVVAQGHGIDYRSRRKTGNAAFEGSYEPVSQPYASTPGTLEHWLTERYCLYAESSDGTIVRTDVHHRQWPLQKARAEIRRNTMLEPLGVSVTGEASLLHFSRRLDVVVWSPEPVGGTRPYLTSP
;
A
#
# COMPACT_ATOMS: atom_id res chain seq x y z
N MET A 1 13.88 3.19 4.61
CA MET A 1 14.46 3.96 3.48
C MET A 1 14.33 3.15 2.21
N VAL A 2 14.36 3.78 1.03
CA VAL A 2 14.38 3.02 -0.24
C VAL A 2 15.81 2.53 -0.46
N PRO A 3 16.04 1.22 -0.73
CA PRO A 3 17.35 0.68 -1.05
C PRO A 3 17.96 1.32 -2.30
N SER A 4 19.29 1.44 -2.34
CA SER A 4 20.00 2.10 -3.46
C SER A 4 19.90 1.39 -4.81
N ASN A 5 19.50 0.13 -4.80
CA ASN A 5 19.26 -0.70 -5.99
C ASN A 5 17.82 -0.62 -6.52
N LEU A 6 16.99 0.26 -5.97
CA LEU A 6 15.70 0.67 -6.50
C LEU A 6 15.75 2.15 -6.88
N THR A 7 15.29 2.49 -8.08
CA THR A 7 15.19 3.88 -8.52
C THR A 7 13.87 4.48 -8.06
N ILE A 8 13.91 5.60 -7.33
CA ILE A 8 12.69 6.35 -6.98
C ILE A 8 12.15 6.98 -8.27
N GLN A 9 10.91 6.67 -8.59
CA GLN A 9 10.23 7.27 -9.72
C GLN A 9 9.66 8.64 -9.37
N GLN A 10 9.62 9.51 -10.37
CA GLN A 10 9.07 10.86 -10.31
C GLN A 10 7.98 11.04 -11.36
N PHE A 11 6.99 11.85 -11.05
CA PHE A 11 6.04 12.36 -12.01
C PHE A 11 6.24 13.89 -12.12
N ASP A 12 6.52 14.37 -13.32
CA ASP A 12 6.87 15.77 -13.58
C ASP A 12 7.97 16.31 -12.64
N GLY A 13 9.03 15.51 -12.45
CA GLY A 13 10.18 15.86 -11.61
C GLY A 13 9.94 15.78 -10.10
N THR A 14 8.78 15.31 -9.66
CA THR A 14 8.39 15.23 -8.24
C THR A 14 8.23 13.76 -7.80
N ALA A 15 8.88 13.40 -6.69
CA ALA A 15 8.63 12.13 -6.01
C ALA A 15 7.38 12.23 -5.11
N TRP A 16 6.61 11.16 -5.04
CA TRP A 16 5.34 11.14 -4.34
C TRP A 16 5.33 10.12 -3.20
N ILE A 17 4.68 10.48 -2.12
CA ILE A 17 4.38 9.58 -1.00
C ILE A 17 2.87 9.50 -0.83
N GLY A 18 2.35 8.27 -0.80
CA GLY A 18 0.95 8.01 -0.52
C GLY A 18 0.75 7.52 0.91
N VAL A 19 -0.26 8.09 1.60
CA VAL A 19 -0.80 7.56 2.86
C VAL A 19 -2.19 7.02 2.53
N VAL A 20 -2.36 5.70 2.62
CA VAL A 20 -3.54 5.03 2.09
C VAL A 20 -4.21 4.22 3.20
N PRO A 21 -5.25 4.76 3.84
CA PRO A 21 -6.11 4.00 4.74
C PRO A 21 -7.13 3.18 3.95
N PHE A 22 -7.32 1.91 4.30
CA PHE A 22 -8.30 1.04 3.66
C PHE A 22 -8.72 -0.10 4.58
N HIS A 23 -9.70 -0.87 4.14
CA HIS A 23 -10.13 -2.11 4.78
C HIS A 23 -9.80 -3.29 3.87
N MET A 24 -9.01 -4.22 4.40
CA MET A 24 -8.68 -5.47 3.72
C MET A 24 -9.82 -6.47 3.94
N GLU A 25 -10.22 -7.20 2.90
CA GLU A 25 -11.20 -8.28 2.98
C GLU A 25 -10.77 -9.45 2.08
N GLY A 26 -11.10 -10.68 2.50
CA GLY A 26 -10.92 -11.87 1.66
C GLY A 26 -9.47 -12.20 1.33
N VAL A 27 -8.54 -11.99 2.26
CA VAL A 27 -7.12 -12.30 2.05
C VAL A 27 -6.93 -13.83 2.04
N MET A 28 -6.66 -14.37 0.85
CA MET A 28 -6.39 -15.80 0.67
C MET A 28 -4.98 -16.02 0.15
N ARG A 29 -4.32 -17.04 0.66
CA ARG A 29 -3.11 -17.59 0.06
C ARG A 29 -3.44 -18.93 -0.56
N ARG A 30 -3.41 -19.02 -1.88
CA ARG A 30 -3.61 -20.33 -2.55
C ARG A 30 -2.50 -21.32 -2.15
N PRO A 31 -2.82 -22.59 -1.83
CA PRO A 31 -4.15 -23.24 -1.93
C PRO A 31 -4.98 -23.24 -0.63
N LEU A 32 -4.64 -22.43 0.37
CA LEU A 32 -5.36 -22.41 1.66
C LEU A 32 -6.73 -21.74 1.51
N PRO A 33 -7.76 -22.24 2.23
CA PRO A 33 -9.07 -21.57 2.27
C PRO A 33 -8.99 -20.22 2.96
N ASP A 34 -9.94 -19.35 2.62
CA ASP A 34 -10.16 -18.10 3.33
C ASP A 34 -10.53 -18.37 4.80
N LEU A 35 -9.80 -17.73 5.72
CA LEU A 35 -10.13 -17.76 7.15
C LEU A 35 -10.77 -16.41 7.51
N PRO A 36 -12.10 -16.30 7.64
CA PRO A 36 -12.81 -15.02 7.76
C PRO A 36 -12.29 -14.08 8.85
N TRP A 37 -11.74 -14.60 9.92
CA TRP A 37 -11.26 -13.81 11.08
C TRP A 37 -9.83 -13.29 10.92
N VAL A 38 -9.10 -13.77 9.92
CA VAL A 38 -7.74 -13.35 9.59
C VAL A 38 -7.74 -12.45 8.38
N SER A 39 -8.83 -12.46 7.59
CA SER A 39 -8.92 -11.88 6.26
C SER A 39 -9.69 -10.56 6.18
N ALA A 40 -10.27 -10.08 7.29
CA ALA A 40 -11.00 -8.80 7.32
C ALA A 40 -10.47 -7.91 8.45
N PHE A 41 -9.72 -6.87 8.09
CA PHE A 41 -9.14 -5.92 9.05
C PHE A 41 -8.77 -4.59 8.38
N PRO A 42 -8.80 -3.48 9.13
CA PRO A 42 -8.28 -2.22 8.65
C PRO A 42 -6.76 -2.24 8.50
N GLU A 43 -6.28 -1.60 7.44
CA GLU A 43 -4.87 -1.41 7.13
C GLU A 43 -4.61 0.03 6.69
N LEU A 44 -3.43 0.56 7.03
CA LEU A 44 -2.95 1.84 6.55
C LEU A 44 -1.52 1.67 6.05
N ASN A 45 -1.27 1.95 4.78
CA ASN A 45 0.07 1.92 4.24
C ASN A 45 0.64 3.31 3.96
N VAL A 46 1.97 3.41 4.09
CA VAL A 46 2.78 4.53 3.63
C VAL A 46 3.68 4.00 2.54
N ARG A 47 3.55 4.53 1.33
CA ARG A 47 4.26 4.02 0.15
C ARG A 47 4.86 5.11 -0.71
N THR A 48 5.87 4.73 -1.48
CA THR A 48 6.39 5.52 -2.60
C THR A 48 6.48 4.66 -3.86
N TYR A 49 6.90 5.25 -4.94
CA TYR A 49 6.90 4.67 -6.28
C TYR A 49 8.34 4.45 -6.72
N VAL A 50 8.63 3.24 -7.13
CA VAL A 50 9.99 2.83 -7.49
C VAL A 50 9.98 2.03 -8.79
N GLU A 51 11.18 1.87 -9.35
CA GLU A 51 11.39 1.06 -10.54
C GLU A 51 12.66 0.23 -10.38
N ARG A 52 12.64 -0.97 -10.94
CA ARG A 52 13.81 -1.79 -11.16
C ARG A 52 13.67 -2.59 -12.45
N ASP A 53 14.72 -2.59 -13.28
CA ASP A 53 14.79 -3.31 -14.56
C ASP A 53 13.62 -2.97 -15.49
N GLY A 54 13.23 -1.68 -15.56
CA GLY A 54 12.13 -1.17 -16.39
C GLY A 54 10.72 -1.51 -15.88
N LYS A 55 10.59 -2.12 -14.68
CA LYS A 55 9.28 -2.45 -14.10
C LYS A 55 8.94 -1.53 -12.93
N ALA A 56 7.94 -0.68 -13.17
CA ALA A 56 7.42 0.25 -12.17
C ALA A 56 6.59 -0.48 -11.12
N GLY A 57 6.77 -0.11 -9.85
CA GLY A 57 6.05 -0.70 -8.73
C GLY A 57 5.98 0.24 -7.53
N VAL A 58 5.56 -0.30 -6.40
CA VAL A 58 5.50 0.41 -5.13
C VAL A 58 6.51 -0.13 -4.14
N TRP A 59 7.01 0.76 -3.28
CA TRP A 59 7.80 0.45 -2.09
C TRP A 59 7.04 0.91 -0.86
N PHE A 60 6.85 0.02 0.10
CA PHE A 60 6.20 0.38 1.36
C PHE A 60 7.23 0.79 2.40
N PHE A 61 7.06 1.96 2.98
CA PHE A 61 7.78 2.38 4.18
C PHE A 61 7.19 1.77 5.44
N SER A 62 5.86 1.60 5.46
CA SER A 62 5.15 0.90 6.53
C SER A 62 3.75 0.47 6.09
N LEU A 63 3.27 -0.61 6.73
CA LEU A 63 1.90 -1.09 6.63
C LEU A 63 1.42 -1.34 8.07
N ASP A 64 0.50 -0.51 8.54
CA ASP A 64 -0.08 -0.66 9.86
C ASP A 64 -1.36 -1.49 9.77
N ALA A 65 -1.49 -2.54 10.58
CA ALA A 65 -2.66 -3.40 10.58
C ALA A 65 -3.09 -3.75 12.00
N SER A 66 -4.40 -3.96 12.19
CA SER A 66 -4.97 -4.31 13.49
C SER A 66 -4.85 -5.80 13.82
N ASN A 67 -4.67 -6.66 12.83
CA ASN A 67 -4.57 -8.10 12.99
C ASN A 67 -3.11 -8.54 13.19
N SER A 68 -2.75 -8.96 14.41
CA SER A 68 -1.37 -9.34 14.75
C SER A 68 -0.88 -10.60 14.00
N LEU A 69 -1.77 -11.54 13.69
CA LEU A 69 -1.43 -12.73 12.93
C LEU A 69 -1.12 -12.39 11.46
N ALA A 70 -1.93 -11.50 10.86
CA ALA A 70 -1.67 -10.97 9.52
C ALA A 70 -0.32 -10.22 9.47
N VAL A 71 -0.02 -9.39 10.47
CA VAL A 71 1.28 -8.71 10.62
C VAL A 71 2.43 -9.70 10.65
N TRP A 72 2.33 -10.76 11.46
CA TRP A 72 3.36 -11.79 11.54
C TRP A 72 3.56 -12.53 10.19
N ALA A 73 2.46 -12.95 9.57
CA ALA A 73 2.52 -13.68 8.30
C ALA A 73 3.11 -12.83 7.17
N ALA A 74 2.70 -11.57 7.06
CA ALA A 74 3.20 -10.66 6.03
C ALA A 74 4.69 -10.36 6.18
N ARG A 75 5.18 -10.17 7.41
CA ARG A 75 6.62 -10.04 7.70
C ARG A 75 7.39 -11.29 7.34
N ARG A 76 6.85 -12.48 7.67
CA ARG A 76 7.54 -13.75 7.50
C ARG A 76 7.62 -14.22 6.05
N PHE A 77 6.57 -13.97 5.26
CA PHE A 77 6.41 -14.55 3.92
C PHE A 77 6.57 -13.55 2.78
N PHE A 78 6.31 -12.27 3.03
CA PHE A 78 6.37 -11.23 2.00
C PHE A 78 7.45 -10.19 2.27
N HIS A 79 8.17 -10.28 3.40
CA HIS A 79 9.22 -9.33 3.82
C HIS A 79 8.74 -7.87 3.90
N LEU A 80 7.43 -7.67 4.12
CA LEU A 80 6.83 -6.35 4.17
C LEU A 80 6.93 -5.73 5.57
N PRO A 81 7.15 -4.39 5.67
CA PRO A 81 7.34 -3.69 6.94
C PRO A 81 6.00 -3.42 7.65
N TYR A 82 5.32 -4.49 8.05
CA TYR A 82 4.07 -4.39 8.81
C TYR A 82 4.30 -4.00 10.27
N PHE A 83 3.40 -3.21 10.81
CA PHE A 83 3.35 -2.82 12.21
C PHE A 83 1.97 -3.10 12.81
N HIS A 84 1.96 -3.58 14.06
CA HIS A 84 0.71 -3.75 14.78
C HIS A 84 0.20 -2.39 15.25
N ALA A 85 -1.05 -2.07 14.93
CA ALA A 85 -1.70 -0.83 15.29
C ALA A 85 -3.08 -1.06 15.94
N SER A 86 -3.48 -0.16 16.82
CA SER A 86 -4.88 -0.04 17.25
C SER A 86 -5.62 0.78 16.22
N MET A 87 -6.65 0.20 15.62
CA MET A 87 -7.35 0.83 14.50
C MET A 87 -8.86 0.80 14.75
N GLN A 88 -9.52 1.86 14.30
CA GLN A 88 -10.97 1.99 14.33
C GLN A 88 -11.43 2.60 13.02
N VAL A 89 -12.42 1.98 12.41
CA VAL A 89 -13.04 2.44 11.16
C VAL A 89 -14.54 2.47 11.37
N VAL A 90 -15.14 3.63 11.22
CA VAL A 90 -16.57 3.84 11.43
C VAL A 90 -17.16 4.49 10.19
N ALA A 91 -18.17 3.84 9.60
CA ALA A 91 -18.93 4.44 8.50
C ALA A 91 -19.82 5.57 9.06
N GLN A 92 -19.78 6.73 8.40
CA GLN A 92 -20.61 7.89 8.73
C GLN A 92 -21.32 8.40 7.46
N GLY A 93 -22.55 8.01 7.27
CA GLY A 93 -23.27 8.34 6.04
C GLY A 93 -22.56 7.76 4.80
N HIS A 94 -22.07 8.62 3.92
CA HIS A 94 -21.27 8.24 2.74
C HIS A 94 -19.77 8.25 3.00
N GLY A 95 -19.33 8.72 4.15
CA GLY A 95 -17.93 8.86 4.54
C GLY A 95 -17.48 7.84 5.58
N ILE A 96 -16.22 7.96 5.95
CA ILE A 96 -15.53 7.07 6.88
C ILE A 96 -14.76 7.95 7.87
N ASP A 97 -14.92 7.69 9.19
CA ASP A 97 -13.98 8.14 10.22
C ASP A 97 -12.96 7.00 10.45
N TYR A 98 -11.70 7.34 10.27
CA TYR A 98 -10.59 6.38 10.34
C TYR A 98 -9.58 6.82 11.37
N ARG A 99 -9.20 5.88 12.26
CA ARG A 99 -8.17 6.10 13.27
C ARG A 99 -7.21 4.92 13.27
N SER A 100 -5.93 5.24 13.27
CA SER A 100 -4.83 4.28 13.43
C SER A 100 -3.81 4.84 14.40
N ARG A 101 -3.36 4.01 15.33
CA ARG A 101 -2.26 4.32 16.23
C ARG A 101 -1.35 3.11 16.37
N ARG A 102 -0.12 3.24 15.91
CA ARG A 102 0.88 2.18 16.02
C ARG A 102 1.12 1.82 17.49
N LYS A 103 1.29 0.53 17.79
CA LYS A 103 1.53 0.06 19.18
C LYS A 103 2.92 0.42 19.69
N THR A 104 3.88 0.64 18.76
CA THR A 104 5.26 1.04 19.07
C THR A 104 5.60 2.30 18.30
N GLY A 105 6.19 3.31 18.96
CA GLY A 105 6.48 4.61 18.37
C GLY A 105 5.27 5.55 18.33
N ASN A 106 5.39 6.65 17.57
CA ASN A 106 4.43 7.77 17.59
C ASN A 106 3.56 7.87 16.33
N ALA A 107 3.73 6.94 15.36
CA ALA A 107 2.98 7.01 14.12
C ALA A 107 1.47 6.82 14.37
N ALA A 108 0.69 7.79 13.90
CA ALA A 108 -0.76 7.79 14.03
C ALA A 108 -1.41 8.54 12.86
N PHE A 109 -2.62 8.13 12.54
CA PHE A 109 -3.49 8.81 11.58
C PHE A 109 -4.90 8.91 12.15
N GLU A 110 -5.48 10.10 12.08
CA GLU A 110 -6.87 10.35 12.44
C GLU A 110 -7.49 11.29 11.41
N GLY A 111 -8.57 10.89 10.79
CA GLY A 111 -9.25 11.71 9.81
C GLY A 111 -10.60 11.14 9.42
N SER A 112 -11.41 11.98 8.79
CA SER A 112 -12.63 11.57 8.11
C SER A 112 -12.51 11.88 6.63
N TYR A 113 -13.08 11.03 5.79
CA TYR A 113 -13.05 11.22 4.35
C TYR A 113 -14.29 10.64 3.68
N GLU A 114 -14.68 11.24 2.56
CA GLU A 114 -15.84 10.84 1.79
C GLU A 114 -15.63 11.05 0.29
N PRO A 115 -16.27 10.21 -0.56
CA PRO A 115 -16.31 10.46 -1.99
C PRO A 115 -17.22 11.64 -2.32
N VAL A 116 -16.78 12.49 -3.26
CA VAL A 116 -17.53 13.67 -3.73
C VAL A 116 -17.81 13.64 -5.23
N SER A 117 -17.54 12.54 -5.90
CA SER A 117 -17.86 12.33 -7.32
C SER A 117 -18.39 10.91 -7.57
N GLN A 118 -18.92 10.69 -8.77
CA GLN A 118 -19.15 9.34 -9.28
C GLN A 118 -17.82 8.64 -9.55
N PRO A 119 -17.77 7.30 -9.54
CA PRO A 119 -16.61 6.54 -9.92
C PRO A 119 -16.18 6.83 -11.37
N TYR A 120 -14.87 6.94 -11.59
CA TYR A 120 -14.27 7.12 -12.91
C TYR A 120 -12.97 6.31 -13.04
N ALA A 121 -12.55 6.05 -14.26
CA ALA A 121 -11.24 5.47 -14.56
C ALA A 121 -10.24 6.59 -14.84
N SER A 122 -9.03 6.49 -14.27
CA SER A 122 -7.97 7.45 -14.53
C SER A 122 -7.49 7.38 -15.99
N THR A 123 -7.10 8.51 -16.55
CA THR A 123 -6.60 8.58 -17.93
C THR A 123 -5.09 8.31 -17.97
N PRO A 124 -4.59 7.46 -18.88
CA PRO A 124 -3.15 7.27 -19.06
C PRO A 124 -2.41 8.61 -19.26
N GLY A 125 -1.23 8.73 -18.63
CA GLY A 125 -0.44 9.97 -18.65
C GLY A 125 -0.78 10.99 -17.58
N THR A 126 -1.87 10.81 -16.83
CA THR A 126 -2.19 11.65 -15.67
C THR A 126 -1.50 11.16 -14.40
N LEU A 127 -1.30 12.06 -13.44
CA LEU A 127 -0.78 11.73 -12.12
C LEU A 127 -1.62 10.66 -11.41
N GLU A 128 -2.93 10.76 -11.48
CA GLU A 128 -3.87 9.78 -10.88
C GLU A 128 -3.59 8.37 -11.41
N HIS A 129 -3.47 8.22 -12.73
CA HIS A 129 -3.14 6.95 -13.36
C HIS A 129 -1.75 6.45 -12.93
N TRP A 130 -0.77 7.34 -12.92
CA TRP A 130 0.59 7.02 -12.50
C TRP A 130 0.67 6.55 -11.05
N LEU A 131 -0.12 7.13 -10.14
CA LEU A 131 -0.18 6.75 -8.71
C LEU A 131 -0.90 5.43 -8.46
N THR A 132 -1.86 5.05 -9.29
CA THR A 132 -2.78 3.93 -9.02
C THR A 132 -2.49 2.68 -9.82
N GLU A 133 -2.02 2.83 -11.07
CA GLU A 133 -1.79 1.69 -11.97
C GLU A 133 -0.39 1.10 -11.75
N ARG A 134 -0.24 0.42 -10.61
CA ARG A 134 0.98 -0.27 -10.18
C ARG A 134 0.71 -1.75 -9.99
N TYR A 135 1.40 -2.59 -10.73
CA TYR A 135 1.14 -4.01 -10.83
C TYR A 135 2.23 -4.87 -10.22
N CYS A 136 3.10 -4.29 -9.41
CA CYS A 136 4.00 -5.01 -8.52
C CYS A 136 4.39 -4.16 -7.31
N LEU A 137 4.88 -4.84 -6.30
CA LEU A 137 5.52 -4.24 -5.15
C LEU A 137 6.92 -4.84 -4.97
N TYR A 138 7.80 -4.06 -4.36
CA TYR A 138 9.16 -4.47 -4.01
C TYR A 138 9.31 -4.52 -2.50
N ALA A 139 10.09 -5.49 -2.04
CA ALA A 139 10.48 -5.62 -0.64
C ALA A 139 11.96 -6.07 -0.56
N GLU A 140 12.55 -5.91 0.61
CA GLU A 140 13.90 -6.38 0.89
C GLU A 140 13.82 -7.53 1.89
N SER A 141 14.35 -8.68 1.53
CA SER A 141 14.45 -9.82 2.41
C SER A 141 15.54 -9.61 3.47
N SER A 142 15.60 -10.47 4.49
CA SER A 142 16.52 -10.34 5.61
C SER A 142 18.00 -10.43 5.24
N ASP A 143 18.32 -10.97 4.07
CA ASP A 143 19.68 -11.07 3.51
C ASP A 143 20.03 -9.90 2.57
N GLY A 144 19.15 -8.89 2.45
CA GLY A 144 19.35 -7.74 1.57
C GLY A 144 18.96 -7.95 0.11
N THR A 145 18.41 -9.13 -0.24
CA THR A 145 17.94 -9.40 -1.59
C THR A 145 16.62 -8.66 -1.86
N ILE A 146 16.56 -7.93 -2.98
CA ILE A 146 15.28 -7.34 -3.42
C ILE A 146 14.41 -8.44 -4.01
N VAL A 147 13.20 -8.53 -3.51
CA VAL A 147 12.14 -9.39 -4.04
C VAL A 147 11.05 -8.53 -4.65
N ARG A 148 10.42 -9.05 -5.70
CA ARG A 148 9.26 -8.46 -6.34
C ARG A 148 8.07 -9.39 -6.18
N THR A 149 6.96 -8.82 -5.80
CA THR A 149 5.66 -9.49 -5.77
C THR A 149 4.78 -8.89 -6.85
N ASP A 150 4.37 -9.70 -7.80
CA ASP A 150 3.46 -9.25 -8.85
C ASP A 150 2.04 -9.17 -8.29
N VAL A 151 1.32 -8.15 -8.72
CA VAL A 151 -0.04 -7.83 -8.28
C VAL A 151 -0.89 -7.62 -9.51
N HIS A 152 -2.12 -8.13 -9.50
CA HIS A 152 -3.09 -7.89 -10.56
C HIS A 152 -4.38 -7.34 -9.96
N HIS A 153 -4.87 -6.29 -10.55
CA HIS A 153 -6.18 -5.70 -10.30
C HIS A 153 -6.70 -5.05 -11.59
N ARG A 154 -8.00 -4.87 -11.66
CA ARG A 154 -8.56 -3.98 -12.69
C ARG A 154 -8.18 -2.54 -12.41
N GLN A 155 -8.30 -1.67 -13.41
CA GLN A 155 -8.12 -0.24 -13.21
C GLN A 155 -8.97 0.26 -12.03
N TRP A 156 -8.38 1.12 -11.19
CA TRP A 156 -9.04 1.63 -10.01
C TRP A 156 -10.32 2.41 -10.34
N PRO A 157 -11.47 2.07 -9.77
CA PRO A 157 -12.67 2.89 -9.86
C PRO A 157 -12.55 4.07 -8.90
N LEU A 158 -11.80 5.10 -9.34
CA LEU A 158 -11.50 6.27 -8.52
C LEU A 158 -12.72 7.17 -8.37
N GLN A 159 -12.80 7.85 -7.24
CA GLN A 159 -13.70 8.96 -6.98
C GLN A 159 -12.87 10.11 -6.42
N LYS A 160 -13.20 11.35 -6.78
CA LYS A 160 -12.68 12.52 -6.05
C LYS A 160 -13.12 12.43 -4.61
N ALA A 161 -12.25 12.83 -3.68
CA ALA A 161 -12.52 12.76 -2.26
C ALA A 161 -12.36 14.11 -1.59
N ARG A 162 -13.04 14.27 -0.46
CA ARG A 162 -12.80 15.30 0.54
C ARG A 162 -12.35 14.63 1.82
N ALA A 163 -11.41 15.21 2.53
CA ALA A 163 -10.94 14.70 3.80
C ALA A 163 -10.71 15.83 4.80
N GLU A 164 -10.96 15.55 6.06
CA GLU A 164 -10.50 16.32 7.21
C GLU A 164 -9.47 15.49 7.96
N ILE A 165 -8.20 15.82 7.80
CA ILE A 165 -7.09 15.10 8.45
C ILE A 165 -6.75 15.81 9.75
N ARG A 166 -7.19 15.26 10.87
CA ARG A 166 -6.97 15.82 12.23
C ARG A 166 -5.58 15.50 12.77
N ARG A 167 -5.00 14.38 12.34
CA ARG A 167 -3.64 13.95 12.72
C ARG A 167 -3.04 13.07 11.64
N ASN A 168 -1.80 13.36 11.26
CA ASN A 168 -1.01 12.50 10.37
C ASN A 168 0.47 12.59 10.74
N THR A 169 0.93 11.66 11.58
CA THR A 169 2.34 11.51 11.97
C THR A 169 2.96 10.26 11.33
N MET A 170 2.33 9.72 10.28
CA MET A 170 2.77 8.49 9.63
C MET A 170 4.13 8.61 8.92
N LEU A 171 4.54 9.83 8.57
CA LEU A 171 5.82 10.11 7.90
C LEU A 171 6.95 10.50 8.87
N GLU A 172 6.64 10.81 10.13
CA GLU A 172 7.66 11.18 11.14
C GLU A 172 8.76 10.12 11.31
N PRO A 173 8.46 8.79 11.30
CA PRO A 173 9.52 7.78 11.35
C PRO A 173 10.50 7.81 10.18
N LEU A 174 10.16 8.50 9.09
CA LEU A 174 11.02 8.72 7.92
C LEU A 174 11.80 10.05 8.01
N GLY A 175 11.62 10.82 9.10
CA GLY A 175 12.18 12.16 9.24
C GLY A 175 11.46 13.22 8.38
N VAL A 176 10.24 12.93 7.91
CA VAL A 176 9.44 13.85 7.09
C VAL A 176 8.26 14.36 7.91
N SER A 177 8.17 15.68 8.06
CA SER A 177 7.01 16.35 8.64
C SER A 177 6.03 16.72 7.55
N VAL A 178 4.77 16.35 7.73
CA VAL A 178 3.69 16.77 6.82
C VAL A 178 3.26 18.19 7.20
N THR A 179 3.41 19.11 6.26
CA THR A 179 2.94 20.50 6.42
C THR A 179 1.90 20.82 5.34
N GLY A 180 0.77 21.39 5.75
CA GLY A 180 -0.31 21.75 4.83
C GLY A 180 -1.27 20.59 4.53
N GLU A 181 -2.12 20.83 3.53
CA GLU A 181 -3.14 19.88 3.09
C GLU A 181 -2.57 18.82 2.14
N ALA A 182 -3.25 17.69 2.03
CA ALA A 182 -2.91 16.69 1.05
C ALA A 182 -3.08 17.24 -0.38
N SER A 183 -2.04 17.08 -1.21
CA SER A 183 -2.04 17.63 -2.58
C SER A 183 -3.04 16.94 -3.50
N LEU A 184 -3.43 15.72 -3.17
CA LEU A 184 -4.35 14.91 -3.97
C LEU A 184 -5.12 13.93 -3.08
N LEU A 185 -6.43 13.87 -3.27
CA LEU A 185 -7.32 13.00 -2.50
C LEU A 185 -8.18 12.17 -3.45
N HIS A 186 -8.10 10.85 -3.32
CA HIS A 186 -8.94 9.90 -4.03
C HIS A 186 -9.61 8.93 -3.07
N PHE A 187 -10.76 8.45 -3.47
CA PHE A 187 -11.48 7.38 -2.83
C PHE A 187 -11.72 6.25 -3.84
N SER A 188 -11.66 5.02 -3.37
CA SER A 188 -12.16 3.86 -4.11
C SER A 188 -12.94 2.97 -3.15
N ARG A 189 -14.18 2.66 -3.49
CA ARG A 189 -15.05 1.86 -2.62
C ARG A 189 -14.58 0.43 -2.49
N ARG A 190 -14.08 -0.15 -3.59
CA ARG A 190 -13.61 -1.55 -3.62
C ARG A 190 -12.65 -1.77 -4.79
N LEU A 191 -11.62 -2.54 -4.51
CA LEU A 191 -10.71 -3.08 -5.52
C LEU A 191 -10.41 -4.54 -5.18
N ASP A 192 -10.67 -5.44 -6.12
CA ASP A 192 -10.28 -6.84 -6.00
C ASP A 192 -8.85 -7.01 -6.52
N VAL A 193 -8.01 -7.62 -5.71
CA VAL A 193 -6.56 -7.73 -5.95
C VAL A 193 -6.11 -9.18 -5.85
N VAL A 194 -5.32 -9.62 -6.83
CA VAL A 194 -4.62 -10.93 -6.78
C VAL A 194 -3.14 -10.67 -6.60
N VAL A 195 -2.52 -11.41 -5.69
CA VAL A 195 -1.11 -11.25 -5.32
C VAL A 195 -0.39 -12.58 -5.49
N TRP A 196 0.78 -12.56 -6.16
CA TRP A 196 1.62 -13.75 -6.33
C TRP A 196 2.67 -13.86 -5.23
N SER A 197 3.37 -15.00 -5.19
CA SER A 197 4.50 -15.18 -4.27
C SER A 197 5.66 -14.24 -4.65
N PRO A 198 6.42 -13.73 -3.66
CA PRO A 198 7.63 -12.95 -3.93
C PRO A 198 8.67 -13.76 -4.73
N GLU A 199 9.31 -13.12 -5.70
CA GLU A 199 10.42 -13.67 -6.48
C GLU A 199 11.65 -12.74 -6.36
N PRO A 200 12.88 -13.26 -6.21
CA PRO A 200 14.10 -12.47 -6.24
C PRO A 200 14.24 -11.71 -7.57
N VAL A 201 14.68 -10.45 -7.52
CA VAL A 201 14.95 -9.63 -8.71
C VAL A 201 16.45 -9.57 -8.94
N GLY A 202 16.88 -9.82 -10.20
CA GLY A 202 18.29 -9.80 -10.60
C GLY A 202 19.01 -11.15 -10.46
N GLY A 203 18.31 -12.22 -10.05
CA GLY A 203 18.82 -13.60 -10.17
C GLY A 203 18.60 -14.11 -11.60
N THR A 204 19.63 -14.65 -12.22
CA THR A 204 19.48 -15.47 -13.43
C THR A 204 18.54 -16.62 -13.10
N ARG A 205 17.34 -16.66 -13.68
CA ARG A 205 16.50 -17.86 -13.64
C ARG A 205 17.33 -19.00 -14.19
N PRO A 206 17.55 -20.12 -13.47
CA PRO A 206 18.01 -21.32 -14.13
C PRO A 206 16.92 -21.65 -15.17
N TYR A 207 17.29 -21.65 -16.46
CA TYR A 207 16.43 -22.17 -17.50
C TYR A 207 16.09 -23.60 -17.13
N LEU A 208 14.86 -23.85 -16.73
CA LEU A 208 14.31 -25.21 -16.70
C LEU A 208 14.23 -25.61 -18.19
N THR A 209 15.25 -26.28 -18.65
CA THR A 209 15.19 -27.01 -19.91
C THR A 209 14.12 -28.09 -19.68
N SER A 210 12.98 -27.90 -20.32
CA SER A 210 11.95 -28.93 -20.42
C SER A 210 12.53 -30.16 -21.12
N PRO A 211 12.23 -31.39 -20.63
CA PRO A 211 12.61 -32.59 -21.28
C PRO A 211 11.95 -32.79 -22.66
#